data_ea46008dc4fd6f21f0a511df9f53ed42
#
_entry.id   ea46008dc4fd6f21f0a511df9f53ed42
#
_cell.length_a   1.000
_cell.length_b   1.000
_cell.length_c   1.000
_cell.angle_alpha   90.00
_cell.angle_beta   90.00
_cell.angle_gamma   90.00
#
_symmetry.space_group_name_H-M   'P 1'
#
loop_
_entity.id
_entity.type
_entity.pdbx_description
1 polymer ?
#
loop_
_entity_poly.entity_id
_entity_poly.type
_entity_poly.pdbx_seq_one_letter_code
_entity_poly.pdbx_strand_id
1 'polypeptide(L)'
;QGPFAQDVLSNIFTEISKLNFLDSFEISNQDFSCLISRSGYTGEDGFEISIRNDDVANFANELFKHKHLKPIGLGARDSLRLEAGLCLYGNDLTKEITPPEAALTWTIHKSRQNNTPSNKGFLGSDIILNQIKNGVKYIRVGLFPIGKAPMRQGSEIYQSKSGVKIGTVTSGGFSPTLNRPISMGRIDKA
;
A
#
# COMPACT_ATOMS: atom_id res chain seq x y z
N GLN A 1 11.74 -6.07 -2.62
CA GLN A 1 11.48 -4.67 -2.27
C GLN A 1 12.75 -4.01 -1.77
N GLY A 2 12.88 -2.72 -2.02
CA GLY A 2 13.98 -1.90 -1.55
C GLY A 2 14.90 -1.40 -2.66
N PRO A 3 15.86 -0.51 -2.35
CA PRO A 3 16.66 0.20 -3.34
C PRO A 3 17.54 -0.70 -4.23
N PHE A 4 17.81 -1.93 -3.80
CA PHE A 4 18.55 -2.92 -4.58
C PHE A 4 17.68 -3.95 -5.29
N ALA A 5 16.34 -3.79 -5.28
CA ALA A 5 15.44 -4.80 -5.83
C ALA A 5 15.70 -5.06 -7.32
N GLN A 6 15.90 -4.02 -8.12
CA GLN A 6 16.23 -4.17 -9.53
C GLN A 6 17.58 -4.87 -9.74
N ASP A 7 18.61 -4.49 -8.98
CA ASP A 7 19.93 -5.09 -9.10
C ASP A 7 19.90 -6.60 -8.78
N VAL A 8 19.18 -6.95 -7.70
CA VAL A 8 19.00 -8.36 -7.28
C VAL A 8 18.36 -9.16 -8.40
N LEU A 9 17.25 -8.69 -8.94
CA LEU A 9 16.47 -9.45 -9.92
C LEU A 9 17.10 -9.45 -11.32
N SER A 10 17.86 -8.42 -11.67
CA SER A 10 18.61 -8.35 -12.94
C SER A 10 19.69 -9.42 -13.09
N ASN A 11 20.16 -10.02 -12.00
CA ASN A 11 21.07 -11.15 -12.05
C ASN A 11 20.40 -12.44 -12.57
N ILE A 12 19.08 -12.51 -12.48
CA ILE A 12 18.29 -13.68 -12.96
C ILE A 12 17.64 -13.35 -14.31
N PHE A 13 17.10 -12.14 -14.44
CA PHE A 13 16.37 -11.69 -15.63
C PHE A 13 16.86 -10.31 -16.06
N THR A 14 17.60 -10.23 -17.14
CA THR A 14 18.20 -8.99 -17.63
C THR A 14 17.17 -7.97 -18.11
N GLU A 15 15.98 -8.42 -18.51
CA GLU A 15 14.89 -7.57 -19.04
C GLU A 15 14.16 -6.77 -17.97
N ILE A 16 14.40 -7.03 -16.69
CA ILE A 16 13.73 -6.36 -15.56
C ILE A 16 13.88 -4.84 -15.62
N SER A 17 15.02 -4.35 -16.12
CA SER A 17 15.28 -2.91 -16.27
C SER A 17 14.33 -2.20 -17.24
N LYS A 18 13.63 -2.93 -18.11
CA LYS A 18 12.66 -2.38 -19.07
C LYS A 18 11.28 -2.16 -18.47
N LEU A 19 10.97 -2.75 -17.30
CA LEU A 19 9.69 -2.58 -16.63
C LEU A 19 9.58 -1.21 -15.99
N ASN A 20 8.50 -0.50 -16.28
CA ASN A 20 8.10 0.66 -15.51
C ASN A 20 7.26 0.26 -14.30
N PHE A 21 7.06 1.18 -13.37
CA PHE A 21 6.17 0.97 -12.24
C PHE A 21 4.75 0.62 -12.72
N LEU A 22 4.17 -0.45 -12.16
CA LEU A 22 2.90 -1.09 -12.50
C LEU A 22 2.89 -1.87 -13.83
N ASP A 23 4.00 -1.99 -14.52
CA ASP A 23 4.10 -2.95 -15.63
C ASP A 23 4.15 -4.38 -15.09
N SER A 24 3.56 -5.29 -15.85
CA SER A 24 3.60 -6.74 -15.60
C SER A 24 3.84 -7.48 -16.89
N PHE A 25 4.67 -8.49 -16.87
CA PHE A 25 4.87 -9.37 -18.02
C PHE A 25 5.35 -10.77 -17.61
N GLU A 26 5.13 -11.74 -18.48
CA GLU A 26 5.69 -13.07 -18.35
C GLU A 26 7.13 -13.05 -18.83
N ILE A 27 8.01 -13.64 -18.05
CA ILE A 27 9.43 -13.77 -18.35
C ILE A 27 9.90 -15.17 -18.11
N SER A 28 10.78 -15.65 -18.98
CA SER A 28 11.37 -16.97 -18.86
C SER A 28 12.84 -16.94 -19.23
N ASN A 29 13.63 -17.75 -18.56
CA ASN A 29 14.98 -18.10 -18.93
C ASN A 29 15.09 -19.64 -18.99
N GLN A 30 16.32 -20.20 -19.00
CA GLN A 30 16.52 -21.65 -19.04
C GLN A 30 16.02 -22.35 -17.78
N ASP A 31 16.02 -21.67 -16.63
CA ASP A 31 15.77 -22.26 -15.32
C ASP A 31 14.37 -21.94 -14.77
N PHE A 32 13.82 -20.75 -15.11
CA PHE A 32 12.60 -20.25 -14.48
C PHE A 32 11.63 -19.61 -15.49
N SER A 33 10.34 -19.80 -15.22
CA SER A 33 9.24 -19.07 -15.90
C SER A 33 8.30 -18.49 -14.86
N CYS A 34 8.06 -17.17 -14.94
CA CYS A 34 7.24 -16.45 -13.95
C CYS A 34 6.56 -15.23 -14.55
N LEU A 35 5.50 -14.78 -13.87
CA LEU A 35 4.90 -13.48 -14.07
C LEU A 35 5.52 -12.51 -13.06
N ILE A 36 6.08 -11.42 -13.54
CA ILE A 36 6.69 -10.38 -12.71
C ILE A 36 5.94 -9.08 -12.89
N SER A 37 5.59 -8.44 -11.77
CA SER A 37 5.05 -7.09 -11.74
C SER A 37 6.02 -6.18 -10.99
N ARG A 38 6.36 -5.00 -11.55
CA ARG A 38 7.12 -3.98 -10.83
C ARG A 38 6.19 -3.20 -9.94
N SER A 39 5.95 -3.74 -8.76
CA SER A 39 5.00 -3.26 -7.76
C SER A 39 5.44 -3.67 -6.37
N GLY A 40 4.77 -3.13 -5.35
CA GLY A 40 5.11 -3.48 -3.98
C GLY A 40 4.26 -2.80 -2.94
N TYR A 41 4.60 -3.07 -1.69
CA TYR A 41 3.85 -2.63 -0.52
C TYR A 41 4.76 -2.03 0.56
N THR A 42 5.83 -1.35 0.14
CA THR A 42 6.84 -0.77 1.05
C THR A 42 7.14 0.70 0.80
N GLY A 43 6.62 1.26 -0.30
CA GLY A 43 6.96 2.62 -0.73
C GLY A 43 8.30 2.73 -1.46
N GLU A 44 9.04 1.62 -1.57
CA GLU A 44 10.28 1.50 -2.32
C GLU A 44 10.07 0.76 -3.63
N ASP A 45 11.06 0.83 -4.53
CA ASP A 45 11.08 0.01 -5.73
C ASP A 45 11.05 -1.49 -5.39
N GLY A 46 10.42 -2.27 -6.25
CA GLY A 46 10.31 -3.70 -5.99
C GLY A 46 9.47 -4.45 -7.00
N PHE A 47 9.41 -5.76 -6.77
CA PHE A 47 8.73 -6.68 -7.67
C PHE A 47 7.89 -7.67 -6.88
N GLU A 48 6.75 -8.04 -7.46
CA GLU A 48 5.92 -9.16 -7.05
C GLU A 48 6.05 -10.25 -8.11
N ILE A 49 6.39 -11.47 -7.68
CA ILE A 49 6.77 -12.56 -8.57
C ILE A 49 5.83 -13.73 -8.33
N SER A 50 5.08 -14.11 -9.36
CA SER A 50 4.26 -15.32 -9.37
C SER A 50 4.99 -16.41 -10.14
N ILE A 51 5.33 -17.48 -9.47
CA ILE A 51 6.10 -18.61 -10.00
C ILE A 51 5.42 -19.93 -9.65
N ARG A 52 5.68 -20.99 -10.42
CA ARG A 52 5.13 -22.32 -10.15
C ARG A 52 5.62 -22.84 -8.80
N ASN A 53 4.78 -23.60 -8.12
CA ASN A 53 5.12 -24.17 -6.80
C ASN A 53 6.36 -25.05 -6.84
N ASP A 54 6.57 -25.79 -7.93
CA ASP A 54 7.71 -26.70 -8.10
C ASP A 54 9.05 -25.93 -8.21
N ASP A 55 9.01 -24.70 -8.70
CA ASP A 55 10.20 -23.88 -8.97
C ASP A 55 10.51 -22.89 -7.84
N VAL A 56 9.55 -22.61 -6.94
CA VAL A 56 9.65 -21.52 -5.96
C VAL A 56 10.84 -21.67 -5.01
N ALA A 57 11.14 -22.89 -4.57
CA ALA A 57 12.26 -23.13 -3.65
C ALA A 57 13.61 -22.87 -4.31
N ASN A 58 13.79 -23.33 -5.56
CA ASN A 58 15.02 -23.12 -6.32
C ASN A 58 15.18 -21.64 -6.66
N PHE A 59 14.10 -20.97 -7.07
CA PHE A 59 14.11 -19.55 -7.36
C PHE A 59 14.46 -18.70 -6.11
N ALA A 60 13.87 -19.01 -4.95
CA ALA A 60 14.18 -18.33 -3.70
C ALA A 60 15.65 -18.52 -3.30
N ASN A 61 16.19 -19.75 -3.46
CA ASN A 61 17.60 -20.04 -3.18
C ASN A 61 18.53 -19.25 -4.12
N GLU A 62 18.16 -19.07 -5.38
CA GLU A 62 18.92 -18.25 -6.32
C GLU A 62 18.94 -16.78 -5.91
N LEU A 63 17.78 -16.24 -5.54
CA LEU A 63 17.67 -14.89 -5.01
C LEU A 63 18.53 -14.67 -3.76
N PHE A 64 18.54 -15.63 -2.82
CA PHE A 64 19.29 -15.53 -1.55
C PHE A 64 20.82 -15.59 -1.72
N LYS A 65 21.34 -15.92 -2.89
CA LYS A 65 22.78 -15.76 -3.17
C LYS A 65 23.21 -14.30 -3.21
N HIS A 66 22.27 -13.37 -3.42
CA HIS A 66 22.60 -11.96 -3.52
C HIS A 66 22.79 -11.33 -2.13
N LYS A 67 23.95 -10.72 -1.90
CA LYS A 67 24.38 -10.18 -0.59
C LYS A 67 23.44 -9.12 0.02
N HIS A 68 22.69 -8.41 -0.81
CA HIS A 68 21.76 -7.35 -0.39
C HIS A 68 20.34 -7.88 -0.12
N LEU A 69 20.05 -9.13 -0.45
CA LEU A 69 18.75 -9.71 -0.16
C LEU A 69 18.71 -10.32 1.25
N LYS A 70 17.65 -10.03 1.96
CA LYS A 70 17.36 -10.64 3.27
C LYS A 70 15.91 -11.05 3.34
N PRO A 71 15.58 -12.24 3.86
CA PRO A 71 14.20 -12.60 4.14
C PRO A 71 13.66 -11.73 5.27
N ILE A 72 12.40 -11.30 5.13
CA ILE A 72 11.70 -10.49 6.16
C ILE A 72 10.36 -11.14 6.49
N GLY A 73 9.87 -10.87 7.70
CA GLY A 73 8.57 -11.35 8.14
C GLY A 73 7.47 -10.30 8.04
N LEU A 74 6.26 -10.68 8.45
CA LEU A 74 5.07 -9.83 8.42
C LEU A 74 5.22 -8.54 9.23
N GLY A 75 5.97 -8.56 10.33
CA GLY A 75 6.22 -7.36 11.15
C GLY A 75 6.97 -6.27 10.36
N ALA A 76 8.00 -6.64 9.60
CA ALA A 76 8.71 -5.71 8.74
C ALA A 76 7.81 -5.20 7.60
N ARG A 77 7.03 -6.09 6.95
CA ARG A 77 6.06 -5.72 5.93
C ARG A 77 5.04 -4.70 6.47
N ASP A 78 4.50 -4.91 7.68
CA ASP A 78 3.52 -4.00 8.29
C ASP A 78 4.14 -2.65 8.65
N SER A 79 5.35 -2.63 9.20
CA SER A 79 6.05 -1.37 9.50
C SER A 79 6.33 -0.56 8.23
N LEU A 80 6.84 -1.20 7.18
CA LEU A 80 7.19 -0.54 5.92
C LEU A 80 5.95 0.00 5.19
N ARG A 81 4.89 -0.78 5.08
CA ARG A 81 3.66 -0.29 4.44
C ARG A 81 3.05 0.90 5.20
N LEU A 82 3.11 0.87 6.55
CA LEU A 82 2.59 1.94 7.40
C LEU A 82 3.41 3.22 7.23
N GLU A 83 4.75 3.12 7.17
CA GLU A 83 5.64 4.23 6.84
C GLU A 83 5.31 4.85 5.48
N ALA A 84 5.02 4.02 4.49
CA ALA A 84 4.62 4.45 3.14
C ALA A 84 3.18 4.98 3.07
N GLY A 85 2.40 4.90 4.14
CA GLY A 85 0.99 5.32 4.17
C GLY A 85 0.06 4.40 3.38
N LEU A 86 0.48 3.14 3.12
CA LEU A 86 -0.30 2.16 2.37
C LEU A 86 -1.32 1.47 3.28
N CYS A 87 -2.57 1.41 2.80
CA CYS A 87 -3.69 0.86 3.55
C CYS A 87 -3.58 -0.66 3.73
N LEU A 88 -3.97 -1.15 4.90
CA LEU A 88 -4.17 -2.57 5.16
C LEU A 88 -5.66 -2.90 5.06
N TYR A 89 -6.02 -3.87 4.19
CA TYR A 89 -7.40 -4.34 4.11
C TYR A 89 -7.81 -5.07 5.39
N GLY A 90 -9.01 -4.79 5.86
CA GLY A 90 -9.52 -5.23 7.17
C GLY A 90 -9.31 -4.21 8.29
N ASN A 91 -8.36 -3.30 8.13
CA ASN A 91 -8.07 -2.22 9.10
C ASN A 91 -8.39 -0.84 8.53
N ASP A 92 -7.62 -0.42 7.52
CA ASP A 92 -7.76 0.91 6.89
C ASP A 92 -8.79 0.92 5.75
N LEU A 93 -9.01 -0.24 5.16
CA LEU A 93 -9.98 -0.49 4.08
C LEU A 93 -10.89 -1.64 4.45
N THR A 94 -12.18 -1.47 4.15
CA THR A 94 -13.20 -2.51 4.19
C THR A 94 -14.13 -2.33 2.98
N LYS A 95 -15.09 -3.23 2.82
CA LYS A 95 -16.10 -3.10 1.75
C LYS A 95 -17.04 -1.90 1.93
N GLU A 96 -17.08 -1.30 3.12
CA GLU A 96 -17.88 -0.11 3.44
C GLU A 96 -17.13 1.20 3.24
N ILE A 97 -15.80 1.17 3.04
CA ILE A 97 -14.96 2.36 2.89
C ILE A 97 -14.70 2.61 1.41
N THR A 98 -15.12 3.77 0.93
CA THR A 98 -14.91 4.16 -0.46
C THR A 98 -13.49 4.69 -0.72
N PRO A 99 -13.00 4.66 -1.97
CA PRO A 99 -11.71 5.27 -2.31
C PRO A 99 -11.56 6.75 -1.90
N PRO A 100 -12.56 7.63 -2.06
CA PRO A 100 -12.47 9.00 -1.55
C PRO A 100 -12.31 9.09 -0.02
N GLU A 101 -13.02 8.27 0.75
CA GLU A 101 -12.88 8.22 2.22
C GLU A 101 -11.51 7.70 2.65
N ALA A 102 -10.94 6.77 1.87
CA ALA A 102 -9.61 6.23 2.11
C ALA A 102 -8.47 7.14 1.63
N ALA A 103 -8.76 8.34 1.10
CA ALA A 103 -7.79 9.22 0.43
C ALA A 103 -7.08 8.52 -0.75
N LEU A 104 -7.81 7.69 -1.49
CA LEU A 104 -7.33 6.91 -2.65
C LEU A 104 -7.98 7.35 -3.97
N THR A 105 -8.52 8.56 -4.05
CA THR A 105 -9.16 9.08 -5.27
C THR A 105 -8.21 9.05 -6.48
N TRP A 106 -6.91 9.13 -6.26
CA TRP A 106 -5.89 9.06 -7.29
C TRP A 106 -5.86 7.71 -8.04
N THR A 107 -6.39 6.63 -7.43
CA THR A 107 -6.50 5.31 -8.11
C THR A 107 -7.57 5.30 -9.20
N ILE A 108 -8.46 6.28 -9.20
CA ILE A 108 -9.50 6.42 -10.21
C ILE A 108 -8.96 7.34 -11.30
N HIS A 109 -8.87 6.83 -12.52
CA HIS A 109 -8.36 7.61 -13.65
C HIS A 109 -9.16 8.91 -13.82
N LYS A 110 -8.48 10.02 -14.09
CA LYS A 110 -9.10 11.37 -14.17
C LYS A 110 -10.30 11.44 -15.13
N SER A 111 -10.26 10.71 -16.25
CA SER A 111 -11.37 10.63 -17.19
C SER A 111 -12.63 9.99 -16.58
N ARG A 112 -12.51 9.25 -15.48
CA ARG A 112 -13.62 8.60 -14.76
C ARG A 112 -14.12 9.39 -13.56
N GLN A 113 -13.44 10.48 -13.20
CA GLN A 113 -13.81 11.31 -12.04
C GLN A 113 -14.89 12.36 -12.34
N ASN A 114 -15.24 12.58 -13.60
CA ASN A 114 -16.29 13.52 -13.99
C ASN A 114 -17.64 12.80 -14.06
N ASN A 115 -18.64 13.40 -13.41
CA ASN A 115 -20.00 12.86 -13.43
C ASN A 115 -20.74 13.20 -14.74
N THR A 116 -20.30 12.60 -15.83
CA THR A 116 -20.95 12.69 -17.14
C THR A 116 -21.66 11.37 -17.47
N PRO A 117 -22.72 11.36 -18.29
CA PRO A 117 -23.40 10.11 -18.67
C PRO A 117 -22.47 9.05 -19.26
N SER A 118 -21.42 9.47 -19.97
CA SER A 118 -20.40 8.60 -20.55
C SER A 118 -19.42 8.00 -19.55
N ASN A 119 -19.34 8.54 -18.33
CA ASN A 119 -18.41 8.10 -17.29
C ASN A 119 -19.05 7.20 -16.22
N LYS A 120 -20.35 6.99 -16.29
CA LYS A 120 -21.05 5.99 -15.49
C LYS A 120 -20.73 4.61 -16.03
N GLY A 121 -20.04 3.78 -15.28
CA GLY A 121 -19.72 2.45 -15.79
C GLY A 121 -18.76 1.62 -14.93
N PHE A 122 -18.42 2.08 -13.74
CA PHE A 122 -17.73 1.25 -12.75
C PHE A 122 -18.58 1.07 -11.50
N LEU A 123 -18.36 -0.03 -10.80
CA LEU A 123 -19.11 -0.38 -9.59
C LEU A 123 -18.94 0.71 -8.52
N GLY A 124 -20.05 1.18 -7.95
CA GLY A 124 -20.06 2.23 -6.93
C GLY A 124 -19.87 3.65 -7.47
N SER A 125 -19.87 3.85 -8.79
CA SER A 125 -19.65 5.17 -9.42
C SER A 125 -20.56 6.28 -8.88
N ASP A 126 -21.83 6.01 -8.64
CA ASP A 126 -22.79 7.03 -8.16
C ASP A 126 -22.39 7.60 -6.79
N ILE A 127 -21.97 6.72 -5.87
CA ILE A 127 -21.51 7.13 -4.53
C ILE A 127 -20.17 7.84 -4.65
N ILE A 128 -19.21 7.24 -5.37
CA ILE A 128 -17.83 7.73 -5.47
C ILE A 128 -17.77 9.09 -6.15
N LEU A 129 -18.46 9.27 -7.29
CA LEU A 129 -18.48 10.54 -8.01
C LEU A 129 -19.19 11.64 -7.22
N ASN A 130 -20.25 11.29 -6.48
CA ASN A 130 -20.89 12.23 -5.56
C ASN A 130 -19.93 12.67 -4.45
N GLN A 131 -19.17 11.74 -3.87
CA GLN A 131 -18.17 12.05 -2.83
C GLN A 131 -17.00 12.88 -3.37
N ILE A 132 -16.54 12.62 -4.59
CA ILE A 132 -15.51 13.44 -5.25
C ILE A 132 -15.99 14.87 -5.42
N LYS A 133 -17.26 15.06 -5.83
CA LYS A 133 -17.85 16.38 -6.07
C LYS A 133 -18.17 17.15 -4.79
N ASN A 134 -18.79 16.48 -3.83
CA ASN A 134 -19.39 17.11 -2.65
C ASN A 134 -18.58 16.91 -1.36
N GLY A 135 -17.52 16.13 -1.41
CA GLY A 135 -16.72 15.73 -0.26
C GLY A 135 -17.22 14.48 0.42
N VAL A 136 -16.45 14.03 1.41
CA VAL A 136 -16.70 12.82 2.21
C VAL A 136 -16.99 13.22 3.66
N LYS A 137 -17.76 12.40 4.37
CA LYS A 137 -17.99 12.58 5.81
C LYS A 137 -16.77 12.18 6.63
N TYR A 138 -16.12 11.10 6.25
CA TYR A 138 -14.92 10.58 6.92
C TYR A 138 -13.74 10.61 5.97
N ILE A 139 -12.54 10.76 6.51
CA ILE A 139 -11.30 10.69 5.72
C ILE A 139 -10.19 9.98 6.50
N ARG A 140 -9.39 9.21 5.77
CA ARG A 140 -8.17 8.64 6.31
C ARG A 140 -7.08 9.70 6.44
N VAL A 141 -6.39 9.67 7.58
CA VAL A 141 -5.28 10.59 7.90
C VAL A 141 -4.09 9.83 8.47
N GLY A 142 -2.89 10.37 8.27
CA GLY A 142 -1.69 9.98 9.01
C GLY A 142 -1.61 10.73 10.34
N LEU A 143 -1.13 10.05 11.39
CA LEU A 143 -1.08 10.57 12.75
C LEU A 143 0.30 10.34 13.35
N PHE A 144 0.79 11.35 14.06
CA PHE A 144 1.97 11.24 14.90
C PHE A 144 1.54 11.32 16.38
N PRO A 145 1.67 10.23 17.15
CA PRO A 145 1.41 10.28 18.59
C PRO A 145 2.37 11.23 19.31
N ILE A 146 1.86 11.87 20.34
CA ILE A 146 2.71 12.59 21.31
C ILE A 146 3.28 11.55 22.27
N GLY A 147 4.61 11.46 22.34
CA GLY A 147 5.29 10.48 23.18
C GLY A 147 5.78 9.25 22.41
N LYS A 148 6.19 8.21 23.16
CA LYS A 148 6.90 7.03 22.61
C LYS A 148 6.00 5.80 22.44
N ALA A 149 4.80 5.81 23.01
CA ALA A 149 3.89 4.66 22.92
C ALA A 149 3.16 4.65 21.56
N PRO A 150 3.18 3.53 20.81
CA PRO A 150 2.40 3.39 19.61
C PRO A 150 0.90 3.39 19.92
N MET A 151 0.11 4.13 19.15
CA MET A 151 -1.34 4.00 19.14
C MET A 151 -1.71 2.67 18.47
N ARG A 152 -2.69 1.97 19.01
CA ARG A 152 -3.16 0.69 18.48
C ARG A 152 -4.48 0.88 17.74
N GLN A 153 -4.78 -0.06 16.85
CA GLN A 153 -6.09 -0.12 16.18
C GLN A 153 -7.21 -0.04 17.20
N GLY A 154 -8.24 0.76 16.91
CA GLY A 154 -9.39 0.98 17.79
C GLY A 154 -9.20 2.10 18.82
N SER A 155 -7.98 2.65 19.00
CA SER A 155 -7.77 3.82 19.85
C SER A 155 -8.59 5.01 19.34
N GLU A 156 -9.23 5.74 20.24
CA GLU A 156 -10.09 6.87 19.90
C GLU A 156 -9.26 8.13 19.62
N ILE A 157 -9.73 8.93 18.67
CA ILE A 157 -9.13 10.21 18.29
C ILE A 157 -10.07 11.31 18.72
N TYR A 158 -9.53 12.28 19.46
CA TYR A 158 -10.28 13.42 19.99
C TYR A 158 -9.75 14.74 19.46
N GLN A 159 -10.64 15.69 19.25
CA GLN A 159 -10.26 17.06 18.95
C GLN A 159 -9.70 17.73 20.21
N SER A 160 -8.46 18.25 20.14
CA SER A 160 -7.73 18.74 21.30
C SER A 160 -8.40 19.89 22.05
N LYS A 161 -9.13 20.77 21.33
CA LYS A 161 -9.78 21.95 21.95
C LYS A 161 -11.12 21.63 22.61
N SER A 162 -11.90 20.75 22.01
CA SER A 162 -13.28 20.48 22.46
C SER A 162 -13.41 19.18 23.26
N GLY A 163 -12.42 18.28 23.19
CA GLY A 163 -12.51 16.93 23.74
C GLY A 163 -13.55 16.04 23.06
N VAL A 164 -14.07 16.45 21.92
CA VAL A 164 -15.05 15.66 21.17
C VAL A 164 -14.32 14.55 20.42
N LYS A 165 -14.85 13.34 20.47
CA LYS A 165 -14.39 12.22 19.66
C LYS A 165 -14.66 12.51 18.18
N ILE A 166 -13.62 12.45 17.37
CA ILE A 166 -13.67 12.70 15.92
C ILE A 166 -13.30 11.51 15.07
N GLY A 167 -12.85 10.40 15.67
CA GLY A 167 -12.45 9.24 14.88
C GLY A 167 -11.84 8.12 15.68
N THR A 168 -11.21 7.19 14.93
CA THR A 168 -10.50 6.03 15.49
C THR A 168 -9.23 5.73 14.71
N VAL A 169 -8.22 5.20 15.39
CA VAL A 169 -7.00 4.67 14.77
C VAL A 169 -7.33 3.36 14.06
N THR A 170 -6.92 3.24 12.82
CA THR A 170 -7.12 2.04 11.99
C THR A 170 -5.87 1.17 11.92
N SER A 171 -4.70 1.79 11.89
CA SER A 171 -3.39 1.11 11.92
C SER A 171 -2.42 1.91 12.77
N GLY A 172 -1.56 1.22 13.51
CA GLY A 172 -0.56 1.90 14.32
C GLY A 172 0.61 0.99 14.69
N GLY A 173 1.80 1.56 14.63
CA GLY A 173 3.04 0.86 14.88
C GLY A 173 4.19 1.81 15.19
N PHE A 174 5.39 1.25 15.22
CA PHE A 174 6.63 2.00 15.33
C PHE A 174 7.29 2.09 13.94
N SER A 175 7.76 3.28 13.59
CA SER A 175 8.55 3.53 12.39
C SER A 175 10.04 3.43 12.73
N PRO A 176 10.76 2.41 12.25
CA PRO A 176 12.20 2.34 12.39
C PRO A 176 12.92 3.49 11.69
N THR A 177 12.42 3.90 10.52
CA THR A 177 13.02 4.99 9.72
C THR A 177 12.92 6.34 10.44
N LEU A 178 11.75 6.66 11.00
CA LEU A 178 11.53 7.93 11.72
C LEU A 178 11.91 7.84 13.20
N ASN A 179 12.20 6.64 13.69
CA ASN A 179 12.49 6.33 15.10
C ASN A 179 11.41 6.88 16.06
N ARG A 180 10.13 6.71 15.68
CA ARG A 180 8.98 7.18 16.44
C ARG A 180 7.72 6.37 16.12
N PRO A 181 6.70 6.41 16.99
CA PRO A 181 5.39 5.85 16.67
C PRO A 181 4.74 6.62 15.50
N ILE A 182 4.04 5.89 14.66
CA ILE A 182 3.21 6.40 13.56
C ILE A 182 1.89 5.64 13.52
N SER A 183 0.86 6.27 12.98
CA SER A 183 -0.45 5.64 12.85
C SER A 183 -1.23 6.18 11.67
N MET A 184 -2.21 5.43 11.23
CA MET A 184 -3.30 5.92 10.39
C MET A 184 -4.60 5.85 11.17
N GLY A 185 -5.51 6.75 10.86
CA GLY A 185 -6.84 6.78 11.45
C GLY A 185 -7.88 7.28 10.47
N ARG A 186 -9.13 7.05 10.80
CA ARG A 186 -10.30 7.59 10.10
C ARG A 186 -10.97 8.62 10.99
N ILE A 187 -11.08 9.84 10.51
CA ILE A 187 -11.65 10.95 11.25
C ILE A 187 -12.86 11.54 10.54
N ASP A 188 -13.77 12.14 11.32
CA ASP A 188 -14.87 12.95 10.81
C ASP A 188 -14.29 14.23 10.17
N LYS A 189 -14.71 14.51 8.95
CA LYS A 189 -14.32 15.72 8.22
C LYS A 189 -15.41 16.77 8.47
N ALA A 190 -15.38 17.37 9.68
CA ALA A 190 -16.26 18.49 10.02
C ALA A 190 -15.96 19.74 9.19
#